data_4093adce84c53f30a9713ca527cdc16d
#
_entry.id   4093adce84c53f30a9713ca527cdc16d
#
_cell.length_a   1.000
_cell.length_b   1.000
_cell.length_c   1.000
_cell.angle_alpha   90.00
_cell.angle_beta   90.00
_cell.angle_gamma   90.00
#
_symmetry.space_group_name_H-M   'P 1'
#
loop_
_entity.id
_entity.type
_entity.pdbx_description
1 polymer ?
#
loop_
_entity_poly.entity_id
_entity_poly.type
_entity_poly.pdbx_seq_one_letter_code
_entity_poly.pdbx_strand_id
1 'polypeptide(L)'
;MGVTLNEKLLEEKLAAIEKARAWSPRVIAKLEALVTGGDDLAVFRVNPLAFGKEKGLAEAEAIDLFLHAAHGGLFQMDWQLLCPGCGEAVESFRSLQALHSEYYCTTCQMTAQASLDDYIQISFTVSPQIRPIRYHDPDTLSLEDYYFNYVFTRGSHYDGRDAIGIFKTLLCGLAALEPGEKKTIELTVAPGTLAIADHKTRGACEFSVKGSPPAAGRKASVKILDGKMESSPASLAPGKVAFEVDNVSGRRAALMLVGHPPNMRKLPIELPPFLSGKKLLTTQTFRDLFRSEVIKGTESLSVKS
;
A
#
# COMPACT_ATOMS: atom_id res chain seq x y z
N MET A 1 -2.11 -25.54 0.25
CA MET A 1 -3.52 -25.46 -0.18
C MET A 1 -3.53 -25.20 -1.68
N GLY A 2 -4.32 -25.96 -2.47
CA GLY A 2 -4.43 -25.71 -3.91
C GLY A 2 -5.06 -24.34 -4.17
N VAL A 3 -4.65 -23.69 -5.26
CA VAL A 3 -5.24 -22.42 -5.71
C VAL A 3 -6.67 -22.70 -6.13
N THR A 4 -7.65 -22.02 -5.51
CA THR A 4 -9.04 -22.07 -5.95
C THR A 4 -9.18 -21.20 -7.19
N LEU A 5 -9.39 -21.81 -8.35
CA LEU A 5 -9.48 -21.11 -9.63
C LEU A 5 -10.79 -21.45 -10.31
N ASN A 6 -11.51 -20.44 -10.80
CA ASN A 6 -12.67 -20.63 -11.66
C ASN A 6 -12.21 -20.74 -13.12
N GLU A 7 -11.75 -21.93 -13.53
CA GLU A 7 -11.17 -22.19 -14.84
C GLU A 7 -12.10 -21.79 -15.99
N LYS A 8 -13.38 -22.17 -15.90
CA LYS A 8 -14.38 -21.86 -16.93
C LYS A 8 -14.54 -20.35 -17.13
N LEU A 9 -14.63 -19.58 -16.04
CA LEU A 9 -14.77 -18.14 -16.11
C LEU A 9 -13.46 -17.50 -16.60
N LEU A 10 -12.29 -18.03 -16.21
CA LEU A 10 -11.00 -17.57 -16.71
C LEU A 10 -10.91 -17.75 -18.22
N GLU A 11 -11.21 -18.94 -18.76
CA GLU A 11 -11.22 -19.21 -20.20
C GLU A 11 -12.13 -18.26 -20.97
N GLU A 12 -13.38 -18.04 -20.45
CA GLU A 12 -14.33 -17.08 -21.03
C GLU A 12 -13.74 -15.67 -21.12
N LYS A 13 -13.13 -15.19 -20.03
CA LYS A 13 -12.55 -13.83 -19.98
C LYS A 13 -11.33 -13.68 -20.89
N LEU A 14 -10.45 -14.67 -20.90
CA LEU A 14 -9.29 -14.69 -21.80
C LEU A 14 -9.71 -14.68 -23.27
N ALA A 15 -10.70 -15.49 -23.66
CA ALA A 15 -11.24 -15.50 -25.01
C ALA A 15 -11.88 -14.17 -25.42
N ALA A 16 -12.54 -13.48 -24.48
CA ALA A 16 -13.07 -12.14 -24.74
C ALA A 16 -11.96 -11.10 -24.96
N ILE A 17 -10.89 -11.14 -24.17
CA ILE A 17 -9.74 -10.25 -24.30
C ILE A 17 -9.03 -10.53 -25.64
N GLU A 18 -8.85 -11.80 -26.01
CA GLU A 18 -8.20 -12.19 -27.26
C GLU A 18 -8.92 -11.61 -28.48
N LYS A 19 -10.26 -11.60 -28.46
CA LYS A 19 -11.10 -11.06 -29.54
C LYS A 19 -11.17 -9.53 -29.58
N ALA A 20 -10.80 -8.83 -28.53
CA ALA A 20 -10.96 -7.39 -28.41
C ALA A 20 -10.06 -6.60 -29.40
N ARG A 21 -8.90 -7.13 -29.72
CA ARG A 21 -7.95 -6.54 -30.69
C ARG A 21 -6.89 -7.57 -31.13
N ALA A 22 -6.08 -7.19 -32.12
CA ALA A 22 -4.88 -7.95 -32.47
C ALA A 22 -3.80 -7.77 -31.38
N TRP A 23 -3.31 -8.86 -30.85
CA TRP A 23 -2.26 -8.91 -29.82
C TRP A 23 -0.96 -9.48 -30.38
N SER A 24 0.16 -9.10 -29.78
CA SER A 24 1.44 -9.76 -30.04
C SER A 24 1.38 -11.27 -29.70
N PRO A 25 2.18 -12.11 -30.36
CA PRO A 25 2.13 -13.54 -30.11
C PRO A 25 2.30 -13.91 -28.64
N ARG A 26 1.47 -14.82 -28.16
CA ARG A 26 1.48 -15.37 -26.77
C ARG A 26 1.16 -14.38 -25.66
N VAL A 27 0.65 -13.17 -25.95
CA VAL A 27 0.30 -12.20 -24.90
C VAL A 27 -0.77 -12.77 -23.97
N ILE A 28 -1.82 -13.37 -24.51
CA ILE A 28 -2.90 -13.98 -23.72
C ILE A 28 -2.36 -15.15 -22.87
N ALA A 29 -1.51 -16.01 -23.42
CA ALA A 29 -0.88 -17.09 -22.65
C ALA A 29 0.02 -16.57 -21.50
N LYS A 30 0.67 -15.41 -21.68
CA LYS A 30 1.44 -14.76 -20.61
C LYS A 30 0.53 -14.26 -19.47
N LEU A 31 -0.64 -13.71 -19.81
CA LEU A 31 -1.64 -13.27 -18.85
C LEU A 31 -2.25 -14.47 -18.11
N GLU A 32 -2.61 -15.53 -18.83
CA GLU A 32 -3.09 -16.78 -18.26
C GLU A 32 -2.10 -17.38 -17.28
N ALA A 33 -0.82 -17.47 -17.65
CA ALA A 33 0.26 -17.99 -16.80
C ALA A 33 0.44 -17.14 -15.53
N LEU A 34 0.22 -15.81 -15.59
CA LEU A 34 0.21 -14.96 -14.40
C LEU A 34 -0.93 -15.35 -13.45
N VAL A 35 -2.14 -15.55 -13.96
CA VAL A 35 -3.33 -15.84 -13.15
C VAL A 35 -3.28 -17.25 -12.56
N THR A 36 -2.79 -18.23 -13.32
CA THR A 36 -2.80 -19.65 -12.93
C THR A 36 -1.57 -20.07 -12.12
N GLY A 37 -0.41 -19.50 -12.43
CA GLY A 37 0.88 -20.01 -11.93
C GLY A 37 1.53 -19.22 -10.79
N GLY A 38 1.10 -18.00 -10.52
CA GLY A 38 1.69 -17.15 -9.49
C GLY A 38 1.18 -17.45 -8.07
N ASP A 39 1.93 -17.00 -7.07
CA ASP A 39 1.39 -16.87 -5.72
C ASP A 39 0.36 -15.72 -5.64
N ASP A 40 -0.30 -15.57 -4.50
CA ASP A 40 -1.31 -14.52 -4.32
C ASP A 40 -0.75 -13.11 -4.51
N LEU A 41 0.52 -12.91 -4.16
CA LEU A 41 1.20 -11.62 -4.29
C LEU A 41 1.49 -11.26 -5.74
N ALA A 42 1.70 -12.25 -6.62
CA ALA A 42 1.97 -12.03 -8.04
C ALA A 42 0.75 -11.46 -8.79
N VAL A 43 -0.46 -11.76 -8.31
CA VAL A 43 -1.73 -11.29 -8.92
C VAL A 43 -2.41 -10.18 -8.11
N PHE A 44 -1.75 -9.69 -7.08
CA PHE A 44 -2.18 -8.56 -6.26
C PHE A 44 -1.43 -7.29 -6.66
N ARG A 45 -2.18 -6.25 -7.01
CA ARG A 45 -1.63 -4.93 -7.41
C ARG A 45 -0.54 -5.06 -8.46
N VAL A 46 -0.84 -5.80 -9.53
CA VAL A 46 0.07 -5.99 -10.66
C VAL A 46 0.37 -4.65 -11.31
N ASN A 47 1.66 -4.34 -11.44
CA ASN A 47 2.12 -3.17 -12.18
C ASN A 47 2.26 -3.55 -13.67
N PRO A 48 1.46 -3.00 -14.60
CA PRO A 48 1.50 -3.37 -16.01
C PRO A 48 2.85 -3.08 -16.67
N LEU A 49 3.58 -2.03 -16.21
CA LEU A 49 4.89 -1.70 -16.77
C LEU A 49 5.94 -2.75 -16.37
N ALA A 50 5.93 -3.17 -15.11
CA ALA A 50 6.82 -4.23 -14.64
C ALA A 50 6.53 -5.57 -15.33
N PHE A 51 5.25 -5.93 -15.46
CA PHE A 51 4.83 -7.11 -16.21
C PHE A 51 5.27 -7.04 -17.67
N GLY A 52 5.05 -5.92 -18.35
CA GLY A 52 5.48 -5.72 -19.73
C GLY A 52 6.99 -5.92 -19.90
N LYS A 53 7.78 -5.30 -19.03
CA LYS A 53 9.25 -5.45 -19.04
C LYS A 53 9.68 -6.90 -18.82
N GLU A 54 9.10 -7.57 -17.81
CA GLU A 54 9.42 -8.98 -17.49
C GLU A 54 9.05 -9.92 -18.65
N LYS A 55 7.88 -9.71 -19.25
CA LYS A 55 7.37 -10.60 -20.32
C LYS A 55 7.77 -10.17 -21.73
N GLY A 56 8.61 -9.13 -21.88
CA GLY A 56 9.08 -8.64 -23.18
C GLY A 56 7.94 -8.09 -24.05
N LEU A 57 7.02 -7.33 -23.47
CA LEU A 57 5.94 -6.63 -24.16
C LEU A 57 6.26 -5.14 -24.26
N ALA A 58 5.77 -4.49 -25.31
CA ALA A 58 5.77 -3.05 -25.39
C ALA A 58 4.90 -2.47 -24.25
N GLU A 59 5.33 -1.34 -23.67
CA GLU A 59 4.66 -0.72 -22.55
C GLU A 59 3.18 -0.43 -22.85
N ALA A 60 2.89 0.16 -24.02
CA ALA A 60 1.51 0.46 -24.44
C ALA A 60 0.67 -0.82 -24.55
N GLU A 61 1.24 -1.92 -25.06
CA GLU A 61 0.53 -3.19 -25.16
C GLU A 61 0.25 -3.80 -23.79
N ALA A 62 1.19 -3.72 -22.86
CA ALA A 62 0.98 -4.18 -21.49
C ALA A 62 -0.12 -3.37 -20.78
N ILE A 63 -0.15 -2.05 -20.94
CA ILE A 63 -1.22 -1.20 -20.41
C ILE A 63 -2.57 -1.59 -21.03
N ASP A 64 -2.66 -1.69 -22.35
CA ASP A 64 -3.88 -2.09 -23.05
C ASP A 64 -4.38 -3.46 -22.57
N LEU A 65 -3.47 -4.43 -22.40
CA LEU A 65 -3.81 -5.77 -21.92
C LEU A 65 -4.53 -5.73 -20.57
N PHE A 66 -3.96 -5.01 -19.59
CA PHE A 66 -4.57 -4.91 -18.28
C PHE A 66 -5.85 -4.06 -18.28
N LEU A 67 -5.98 -3.06 -19.15
CA LEU A 67 -7.22 -2.32 -19.32
C LEU A 67 -8.35 -3.20 -19.88
N HIS A 68 -8.08 -3.98 -20.92
CA HIS A 68 -9.06 -4.95 -21.42
C HIS A 68 -9.38 -6.04 -20.39
N ALA A 69 -8.39 -6.51 -19.64
CA ALA A 69 -8.58 -7.47 -18.58
C ALA A 69 -9.47 -6.92 -17.43
N ALA A 70 -9.28 -5.64 -17.08
CA ALA A 70 -10.11 -4.97 -16.06
C ALA A 70 -11.53 -4.71 -16.59
N HIS A 71 -11.68 -4.22 -17.82
CA HIS A 71 -12.97 -3.99 -18.45
C HIS A 71 -13.77 -5.30 -18.59
N GLY A 72 -13.09 -6.40 -18.93
CA GLY A 72 -13.67 -7.75 -19.01
C GLY A 72 -13.94 -8.39 -17.65
N GLY A 73 -13.51 -7.81 -16.54
CA GLY A 73 -13.72 -8.34 -15.18
C GLY A 73 -12.79 -9.47 -14.77
N LEU A 74 -11.68 -9.70 -15.51
CA LEU A 74 -10.61 -10.62 -15.10
C LEU A 74 -9.76 -10.03 -13.98
N PHE A 75 -9.49 -8.74 -14.05
CA PHE A 75 -8.84 -7.96 -13.01
C PHE A 75 -9.75 -6.82 -12.51
N GLN A 76 -9.44 -6.31 -11.34
CA GLN A 76 -9.99 -5.07 -10.80
C GLN A 76 -8.90 -4.02 -10.86
N MET A 77 -9.23 -2.81 -11.31
CA MET A 77 -8.31 -1.69 -11.35
C MET A 77 -8.31 -0.97 -10.00
N ASP A 78 -7.12 -0.76 -9.43
CA ASP A 78 -6.90 -0.09 -8.15
C ASP A 78 -6.18 1.24 -8.40
N TRP A 79 -6.75 2.33 -7.90
CA TRP A 79 -6.13 3.64 -7.83
C TRP A 79 -5.52 3.81 -6.44
N GLN A 80 -4.23 4.07 -6.38
CA GLN A 80 -3.51 4.18 -5.12
C GLN A 80 -2.83 5.53 -5.02
N LEU A 81 -3.11 6.24 -3.93
CA LEU A 81 -2.42 7.46 -3.60
C LEU A 81 -1.18 7.12 -2.77
N LEU A 82 0.00 7.39 -3.30
CA LEU A 82 1.28 7.08 -2.66
C LEU A 82 1.83 8.29 -1.92
N CYS A 83 2.41 8.05 -0.74
CA CYS A 83 3.12 9.07 -0.01
C CYS A 83 4.48 9.38 -0.67
N PRO A 84 4.78 10.66 -0.99
CA PRO A 84 6.07 11.04 -1.58
C PRO A 84 7.26 10.86 -0.62
N GLY A 85 7.01 10.72 0.68
CA GLY A 85 8.06 10.57 1.68
C GLY A 85 8.46 9.13 1.97
N CYS A 86 7.51 8.18 1.95
CA CYS A 86 7.77 6.78 2.32
C CYS A 86 7.22 5.74 1.35
N GLY A 87 6.50 6.13 0.28
CA GLY A 87 5.94 5.21 -0.69
C GLY A 87 4.76 4.36 -0.17
N GLU A 88 4.22 4.71 0.97
CA GLU A 88 3.01 4.08 1.51
C GLU A 88 1.82 4.36 0.59
N ALA A 89 1.00 3.35 0.33
CA ALA A 89 -0.32 3.52 -0.26
C ALA A 89 -1.28 4.06 0.81
N VAL A 90 -1.35 5.40 0.91
CA VAL A 90 -2.14 6.09 1.94
C VAL A 90 -3.62 5.80 1.79
N GLU A 91 -4.10 5.77 0.55
CA GLU A 91 -5.47 5.43 0.19
C GLU A 91 -5.52 4.60 -1.09
N SER A 92 -6.55 3.78 -1.21
CA SER A 92 -6.84 2.99 -2.42
C SER A 92 -8.29 3.16 -2.80
N PHE A 93 -8.54 3.42 -4.08
CA PHE A 93 -9.88 3.68 -4.62
C PHE A 93 -10.16 2.73 -5.77
N ARG A 94 -11.44 2.46 -6.01
CA ARG A 94 -11.92 1.73 -7.19
C ARG A 94 -12.30 2.66 -8.35
N SER A 95 -12.42 3.95 -8.09
CA SER A 95 -12.79 4.99 -9.06
C SER A 95 -12.06 6.29 -8.73
N LEU A 96 -11.66 7.02 -9.76
CA LEU A 96 -11.04 8.33 -9.64
C LEU A 96 -11.94 9.37 -8.94
N GLN A 97 -13.27 9.18 -9.00
CA GLN A 97 -14.25 10.07 -8.36
C GLN A 97 -14.16 10.07 -6.82
N ALA A 98 -13.56 9.05 -6.24
CA ALA A 98 -13.35 8.92 -4.79
C ALA A 98 -12.06 9.59 -4.30
N LEU A 99 -11.27 10.21 -5.19
CA LEU A 99 -10.01 10.86 -4.83
C LEU A 99 -10.27 12.19 -4.11
N HIS A 100 -9.67 12.36 -2.94
CA HIS A 100 -9.67 13.63 -2.19
C HIS A 100 -8.43 14.45 -2.54
N SER A 101 -8.55 15.78 -2.46
CA SER A 101 -7.47 16.73 -2.75
C SER A 101 -6.36 16.73 -1.69
N GLU A 102 -6.67 16.36 -0.46
CA GLU A 102 -5.72 16.28 0.65
C GLU A 102 -5.72 14.91 1.30
N TYR A 103 -4.55 14.46 1.76
CA TYR A 103 -4.39 13.21 2.48
C TYR A 103 -3.34 13.33 3.59
N TYR A 104 -3.48 12.51 4.62
CA TYR A 104 -2.54 12.38 5.73
C TYR A 104 -1.81 11.06 5.67
N CYS A 105 -0.48 11.10 5.59
CA CYS A 105 0.37 9.90 5.71
C CYS A 105 0.68 9.62 7.17
N THR A 106 0.23 8.49 7.66
CA THR A 106 0.39 8.06 9.06
C THR A 106 1.86 7.77 9.39
N THR A 107 2.60 7.15 8.47
CA THR A 107 4.04 6.86 8.65
C THR A 107 4.89 8.12 8.69
N CYS A 108 4.64 9.08 7.81
CA CYS A 108 5.40 10.34 7.76
C CYS A 108 4.84 11.43 8.66
N GLN A 109 3.64 11.25 9.20
CA GLN A 109 2.90 12.23 10.00
C GLN A 109 2.80 13.59 9.30
N MET A 110 2.51 13.58 8.00
CA MET A 110 2.44 14.78 7.17
C MET A 110 1.19 14.78 6.29
N THR A 111 0.61 15.95 6.13
CA THR A 111 -0.46 16.20 5.15
C THR A 111 0.18 16.61 3.82
N ALA A 112 -0.32 16.04 2.73
CA ALA A 112 0.10 16.39 1.37
C ALA A 112 -1.11 16.50 0.45
N GLN A 113 -0.94 17.22 -0.67
CA GLN A 113 -1.96 17.32 -1.70
C GLN A 113 -1.80 16.21 -2.73
N ALA A 114 -2.91 15.63 -3.17
CA ALA A 114 -2.93 14.65 -4.23
C ALA A 114 -2.58 15.31 -5.57
N SER A 115 -1.65 14.70 -6.32
CA SER A 115 -1.30 15.09 -7.68
C SER A 115 -1.47 13.88 -8.59
N LEU A 116 -2.23 14.04 -9.68
CA LEU A 116 -2.43 12.99 -10.68
C LEU A 116 -1.13 12.57 -11.37
N ASP A 117 -0.13 13.46 -11.37
CA ASP A 117 1.07 13.28 -12.17
C ASP A 117 2.07 12.31 -11.53
N ASP A 118 2.30 12.45 -10.20
CA ASP A 118 3.49 11.89 -9.59
C ASP A 118 3.22 10.75 -8.58
N TYR A 119 2.03 10.75 -7.93
CA TYR A 119 1.80 9.86 -6.77
C TYR A 119 0.50 9.07 -6.83
N ILE A 120 -0.22 9.11 -7.96
CA ILE A 120 -1.37 8.24 -8.18
C ILE A 120 -0.94 7.08 -9.06
N GLN A 121 -0.76 5.93 -8.43
CA GLN A 121 -0.41 4.66 -9.08
C GLN A 121 -1.67 3.90 -9.48
N ILE A 122 -1.66 3.35 -10.69
CA ILE A 122 -2.66 2.41 -11.17
C ILE A 122 -2.07 1.00 -11.16
N SER A 123 -2.77 0.09 -10.52
CA SER A 123 -2.41 -1.32 -10.47
C SER A 123 -3.64 -2.20 -10.68
N PHE A 124 -3.42 -3.50 -10.85
CA PHE A 124 -4.48 -4.42 -11.19
C PHE A 124 -4.45 -5.65 -10.28
N THR A 125 -5.56 -5.93 -9.62
CA THR A 125 -5.71 -7.11 -8.75
C THR A 125 -6.65 -8.11 -9.40
N VAL A 126 -6.28 -9.40 -9.42
CA VAL A 126 -7.15 -10.45 -9.98
C VAL A 126 -8.53 -10.41 -9.33
N SER A 127 -9.58 -10.62 -10.12
CA SER A 127 -10.96 -10.64 -9.60
C SER A 127 -11.17 -11.81 -8.64
N PRO A 128 -11.82 -11.61 -7.46
CA PRO A 128 -12.12 -12.69 -6.54
C PRO A 128 -13.06 -13.76 -7.13
N GLN A 129 -13.82 -13.42 -8.18
CA GLN A 129 -14.67 -14.38 -8.91
C GLN A 129 -13.85 -15.36 -9.76
N ILE A 130 -12.66 -14.95 -10.20
CA ILE A 130 -11.72 -15.77 -10.95
C ILE A 130 -10.83 -16.58 -10.00
N ARG A 131 -10.15 -15.84 -9.10
CA ARG A 131 -9.20 -16.39 -8.15
C ARG A 131 -9.26 -15.62 -6.84
N PRO A 132 -9.92 -16.15 -5.80
CA PRO A 132 -9.82 -15.59 -4.45
C PRO A 132 -8.37 -15.61 -3.98
N ILE A 133 -7.88 -14.49 -3.47
CA ILE A 133 -6.56 -14.36 -2.87
C ILE A 133 -6.66 -13.73 -1.49
N ARG A 134 -5.69 -14.00 -0.62
CA ARG A 134 -5.68 -13.47 0.76
C ARG A 134 -5.70 -11.94 0.83
N TYR A 135 -5.19 -11.25 -0.17
CA TYR A 135 -5.16 -9.78 -0.23
C TYR A 135 -6.52 -9.14 -0.58
N HIS A 136 -7.55 -9.93 -0.92
CA HIS A 136 -8.91 -9.39 -1.06
C HIS A 136 -9.52 -9.00 0.28
N ASP A 137 -9.06 -9.61 1.38
CA ASP A 137 -9.47 -9.28 2.74
C ASP A 137 -8.23 -8.93 3.60
N PRO A 138 -7.84 -7.63 3.64
CA PRO A 138 -6.65 -7.20 4.37
C PRO A 138 -6.75 -7.40 5.89
N ASP A 139 -7.95 -7.63 6.43
CA ASP A 139 -8.13 -7.87 7.86
C ASP A 139 -7.71 -9.28 8.30
N THR A 140 -7.61 -10.19 7.34
CA THR A 140 -7.14 -11.57 7.57
C THR A 140 -5.63 -11.75 7.42
N LEU A 141 -4.93 -10.73 6.93
CA LEU A 141 -3.48 -10.79 6.74
C LEU A 141 -2.72 -10.84 8.07
N SER A 142 -1.56 -11.50 8.05
CA SER A 142 -0.57 -11.30 9.10
C SER A 142 -0.16 -9.82 9.13
N LEU A 143 0.28 -9.31 10.28
CA LEU A 143 0.72 -7.91 10.37
C LEU A 143 1.91 -7.62 9.43
N GLU A 144 2.80 -8.59 9.22
CA GLU A 144 3.90 -8.45 8.26
C GLU A 144 3.39 -8.32 6.83
N ASP A 145 2.48 -9.20 6.39
CA ASP A 145 1.89 -9.13 5.06
C ASP A 145 1.08 -7.83 4.87
N TYR A 146 0.34 -7.43 5.93
CA TYR A 146 -0.41 -6.18 5.90
C TYR A 146 0.51 -4.98 5.67
N TYR A 147 1.59 -4.83 6.43
CA TYR A 147 2.49 -3.70 6.25
C TYR A 147 3.35 -3.81 5.00
N PHE A 148 4.07 -4.90 4.81
CA PHE A 148 5.12 -5.00 3.80
C PHE A 148 4.65 -5.43 2.41
N ASN A 149 3.44 -5.97 2.29
CA ASN A 149 2.88 -6.37 1.00
C ASN A 149 1.60 -5.61 0.63
N TYR A 150 0.85 -5.09 1.62
CA TYR A 150 -0.41 -4.39 1.36
C TYR A 150 -0.30 -2.87 1.52
N VAL A 151 0.41 -2.34 2.54
CA VAL A 151 0.55 -0.90 2.81
C VAL A 151 1.68 -0.27 2.01
N PHE A 152 2.89 -0.83 2.07
CA PHE A 152 4.04 -0.25 1.38
C PHE A 152 4.13 -0.68 -0.08
N THR A 153 4.61 0.26 -0.93
CA THR A 153 4.83 0.01 -2.36
C THR A 153 6.09 -0.84 -2.55
N ARG A 154 5.90 -2.00 -3.18
CA ARG A 154 7.01 -2.93 -3.49
C ARG A 154 7.93 -2.36 -4.56
N GLY A 155 9.23 -2.68 -4.44
CA GLY A 155 10.25 -2.22 -5.38
C GLY A 155 10.63 -0.75 -5.22
N SER A 156 10.23 -0.11 -4.11
CA SER A 156 10.70 1.22 -3.73
C SER A 156 12.10 1.17 -3.12
N HIS A 157 12.89 2.22 -3.30
CA HIS A 157 14.25 2.30 -2.82
C HIS A 157 14.52 3.61 -2.08
N TYR A 158 15.50 3.60 -1.19
CA TYR A 158 16.14 4.77 -0.61
C TYR A 158 17.64 4.69 -0.94
N ASP A 159 18.13 5.63 -1.72
CA ASP A 159 19.54 5.66 -2.14
C ASP A 159 19.98 4.30 -2.73
N GLY A 160 19.19 3.76 -3.66
CA GLY A 160 19.43 2.48 -4.33
C GLY A 160 19.24 1.22 -3.47
N ARG A 161 18.87 1.36 -2.19
CA ARG A 161 18.64 0.22 -1.27
C ARG A 161 17.14 -0.05 -1.11
N ASP A 162 16.76 -1.32 -1.04
CA ASP A 162 15.37 -1.73 -0.85
C ASP A 162 14.73 -1.07 0.39
N ALA A 163 13.67 -0.28 0.15
CA ALA A 163 13.00 0.48 1.20
C ALA A 163 12.33 -0.44 2.24
N ILE A 164 11.69 -1.53 1.80
CA ILE A 164 11.05 -2.50 2.72
C ILE A 164 12.10 -3.17 3.60
N GLY A 165 13.26 -3.55 3.05
CA GLY A 165 14.38 -4.07 3.82
C GLY A 165 14.86 -3.09 4.88
N ILE A 166 14.98 -1.79 4.55
CA ILE A 166 15.33 -0.76 5.52
C ILE A 166 14.26 -0.66 6.61
N PHE A 167 12.97 -0.58 6.25
CA PHE A 167 11.90 -0.53 7.24
C PHE A 167 11.91 -1.74 8.19
N LYS A 168 12.18 -2.93 7.67
CA LYS A 168 12.31 -4.14 8.49
C LYS A 168 13.46 -4.07 9.49
N THR A 169 14.57 -3.40 9.15
CA THR A 169 15.69 -3.20 10.09
C THR A 169 15.38 -2.20 11.20
N LEU A 170 14.46 -1.27 10.95
CA LEU A 170 14.01 -0.27 11.92
C LEU A 170 12.80 -0.74 12.76
N LEU A 171 12.20 -1.86 12.38
CA LEU A 171 11.01 -2.40 13.03
C LEU A 171 11.34 -2.88 14.45
N CYS A 172 10.69 -2.28 15.44
CA CYS A 172 10.77 -2.70 16.84
C CYS A 172 9.69 -3.71 17.23
N GLY A 173 8.55 -3.69 16.53
CA GLY A 173 7.46 -4.62 16.77
C GLY A 173 6.20 -4.33 15.95
N LEU A 174 5.34 -5.33 15.91
CA LEU A 174 3.99 -5.27 15.34
C LEU A 174 3.01 -5.77 16.39
N ALA A 175 1.86 -5.12 16.51
CA ALA A 175 0.81 -5.55 17.43
C ALA A 175 -0.58 -5.26 16.88
N ALA A 176 -1.51 -6.20 17.06
CA ALA A 176 -2.92 -5.96 16.79
C ALA A 176 -3.69 -5.84 18.10
N LEU A 177 -4.70 -4.96 18.11
CA LEU A 177 -5.64 -4.80 19.21
C LEU A 177 -7.05 -4.70 18.64
N GLU A 178 -7.97 -5.47 19.20
CA GLU A 178 -9.38 -5.36 18.87
C GLU A 178 -10.00 -4.09 19.50
N PRO A 179 -11.17 -3.61 19.06
CA PRO A 179 -11.86 -2.49 19.68
C PRO A 179 -12.09 -2.75 21.18
N GLY A 180 -11.70 -1.80 22.05
CA GLY A 180 -11.80 -1.92 23.50
C GLY A 180 -10.71 -2.78 24.17
N GLU A 181 -9.79 -3.37 23.39
CA GLU A 181 -8.70 -4.16 23.95
C GLU A 181 -7.61 -3.28 24.56
N LYS A 182 -7.10 -3.75 25.73
CA LYS A 182 -5.92 -3.19 26.40
C LYS A 182 -4.80 -4.22 26.37
N LYS A 183 -3.60 -3.77 25.99
CA LYS A 183 -2.44 -4.65 25.85
C LYS A 183 -1.18 -3.98 26.37
N THR A 184 -0.34 -4.74 27.04
CA THR A 184 1.02 -4.30 27.38
C THR A 184 1.99 -4.83 26.34
N ILE A 185 2.77 -3.93 25.71
CA ILE A 185 3.82 -4.24 24.74
C ILE A 185 5.16 -3.89 25.37
N GLU A 186 6.01 -4.88 25.59
CA GLU A 186 7.35 -4.69 26.14
C GLU A 186 8.37 -4.56 25.01
N LEU A 187 9.13 -3.48 25.01
CA LEU A 187 10.19 -3.21 24.05
C LEU A 187 11.47 -2.76 24.73
N THR A 188 12.60 -3.02 24.08
CA THR A 188 13.87 -2.34 24.38
C THR A 188 14.05 -1.22 23.36
N VAL A 189 13.95 0.04 23.81
CA VAL A 189 14.07 1.21 22.95
C VAL A 189 15.51 1.74 22.95
N ALA A 190 16.03 2.02 21.76
CA ALA A 190 17.34 2.63 21.55
C ALA A 190 17.24 4.16 21.52
N PRO A 191 18.34 4.92 21.73
CA PRO A 191 18.35 6.35 21.56
C PRO A 191 17.88 6.77 20.15
N GLY A 192 17.09 7.84 20.06
CA GLY A 192 16.52 8.36 18.81
C GLY A 192 15.06 8.72 18.94
N THR A 193 14.23 8.27 18.02
CA THR A 193 12.77 8.42 18.05
C THR A 193 12.11 7.06 17.89
N LEU A 194 11.14 6.74 18.75
CA LEU A 194 10.24 5.62 18.54
C LEU A 194 8.92 6.18 17.98
N ALA A 195 8.57 5.81 16.77
CA ALA A 195 7.28 6.10 16.15
C ALA A 195 6.34 4.89 16.30
N ILE A 196 5.10 5.14 16.64
CA ILE A 196 4.01 4.15 16.65
C ILE A 196 2.95 4.67 15.69
N ALA A 197 2.60 3.87 14.70
CA ALA A 197 1.63 4.21 13.66
C ALA A 197 0.61 3.09 13.46
N ASP A 198 -0.64 3.47 13.18
CA ASP A 198 -1.70 2.55 12.79
C ASP A 198 -2.44 3.08 11.55
N HIS A 199 -2.33 2.34 10.45
CA HIS A 199 -2.94 2.72 9.18
C HIS A 199 -4.45 2.48 9.12
N LYS A 200 -4.99 1.62 9.98
CA LYS A 200 -6.43 1.34 10.03
C LYS A 200 -7.21 2.45 10.72
N THR A 201 -6.70 2.95 11.84
CA THR A 201 -7.31 4.08 12.57
C THR A 201 -6.75 5.43 12.14
N ARG A 202 -5.70 5.44 11.30
CA ARG A 202 -4.97 6.65 10.85
C ARG A 202 -4.37 7.46 11.99
N GLY A 203 -4.05 6.79 13.10
CA GLY A 203 -3.41 7.39 14.26
C GLY A 203 -1.89 7.17 14.26
N ALA A 204 -1.15 8.15 14.78
CA ALA A 204 0.27 8.01 15.06
C ALA A 204 0.69 8.81 16.28
N CYS A 205 1.79 8.38 16.92
CA CYS A 205 2.47 9.14 17.97
C CYS A 205 3.97 8.86 17.95
N GLU A 206 4.75 9.75 18.55
CA GLU A 206 6.19 9.64 18.65
C GLU A 206 6.69 9.85 20.07
N PHE A 207 7.76 9.13 20.42
CA PHE A 207 8.49 9.27 21.67
C PHE A 207 9.93 9.68 21.37
N SER A 208 10.38 10.79 21.95
CA SER A 208 11.80 11.14 21.93
C SER A 208 12.55 10.25 22.92
N VAL A 209 13.50 9.44 22.45
CA VAL A 209 14.30 8.52 23.28
C VAL A 209 15.69 9.09 23.51
N LYS A 210 15.97 9.60 24.70
CA LYS A 210 17.24 10.26 25.05
C LYS A 210 17.56 10.17 26.55
N GLY A 211 18.82 10.45 26.90
CA GLY A 211 19.33 10.37 28.27
C GLY A 211 19.96 9.01 28.58
N SER A 212 20.20 8.73 29.86
CA SER A 212 20.78 7.49 30.34
C SER A 212 19.72 6.47 30.71
N PRO A 213 19.96 5.16 30.49
CA PRO A 213 19.04 4.12 30.92
C PRO A 213 18.76 4.20 32.45
N PRO A 214 17.49 4.10 32.87
CA PRO A 214 17.16 4.04 34.29
C PRO A 214 17.53 2.70 34.92
N ALA A 215 17.67 2.67 36.23
CA ALA A 215 17.92 1.45 36.99
C ALA A 215 16.75 0.45 36.96
N ALA A 216 15.52 0.90 36.71
CA ALA A 216 14.32 0.08 36.58
C ALA A 216 13.57 0.38 35.28
N GLY A 217 12.78 -0.58 34.79
CA GLY A 217 11.91 -0.43 33.61
C GLY A 217 10.90 0.71 33.78
N ARG A 218 10.51 1.31 32.66
CA ARG A 218 9.53 2.42 32.63
C ARG A 218 8.24 1.98 31.99
N LYS A 219 7.19 2.73 32.28
CA LYS A 219 5.89 2.60 31.64
C LYS A 219 5.62 3.81 30.77
N ALA A 220 4.99 3.58 29.65
CA ALA A 220 4.41 4.60 28.78
C ALA A 220 2.98 4.19 28.44
N SER A 221 2.12 5.14 28.17
CA SER A 221 0.75 4.89 27.74
C SER A 221 0.52 5.37 26.34
N VAL A 222 -0.26 4.60 25.58
CA VAL A 222 -0.72 4.95 24.23
C VAL A 222 -2.22 4.68 24.16
N LYS A 223 -2.99 5.69 23.81
CA LYS A 223 -4.43 5.57 23.59
C LYS A 223 -4.73 5.77 22.12
N ILE A 224 -5.33 4.76 21.49
CA ILE A 224 -5.68 4.77 20.07
C ILE A 224 -7.12 5.27 19.94
N LEU A 225 -7.29 6.35 19.16
CA LEU A 225 -8.58 6.93 18.80
C LEU A 225 -8.72 6.91 17.27
N ASP A 226 -9.91 7.17 16.76
CA ASP A 226 -10.11 7.36 15.32
C ASP A 226 -9.39 8.63 14.87
N GLY A 227 -8.45 8.48 13.94
CA GLY A 227 -7.66 9.58 13.34
C GLY A 227 -6.50 10.11 14.16
N LYS A 228 -6.27 9.64 15.39
CA LYS A 228 -5.16 10.11 16.24
C LYS A 228 -4.73 9.11 17.31
N MET A 229 -3.52 9.33 17.85
CA MET A 229 -3.06 8.68 19.08
C MET A 229 -2.70 9.72 20.15
N GLU A 230 -2.97 9.38 21.40
CA GLU A 230 -2.51 10.13 22.56
C GLU A 230 -1.47 9.30 23.30
N SER A 231 -0.34 9.88 23.66
CA SER A 231 0.76 9.18 24.30
C SER A 231 1.35 9.95 25.48
N SER A 232 1.83 9.25 26.50
CA SER A 232 2.48 9.82 27.68
C SER A 232 3.52 8.84 28.25
N PRO A 233 4.69 9.34 28.70
CA PRO A 233 5.22 10.69 28.49
C PRO A 233 5.73 10.90 27.05
N ALA A 234 5.93 12.15 26.63
CA ALA A 234 6.46 12.46 25.28
C ALA A 234 7.95 12.06 25.11
N SER A 235 8.68 11.84 26.20
CA SER A 235 10.10 11.49 26.18
C SER A 235 10.38 10.29 27.07
N LEU A 236 11.22 9.40 26.56
CA LEU A 236 11.64 8.16 27.22
C LEU A 236 13.18 8.13 27.38
N ALA A 237 13.67 7.39 28.35
CA ALA A 237 15.07 7.01 28.38
C ALA A 237 15.25 5.67 27.62
N PRO A 238 16.45 5.43 27.04
CA PRO A 238 16.78 4.14 26.42
C PRO A 238 16.64 2.98 27.42
N GLY A 239 16.38 1.77 26.91
CA GLY A 239 16.24 0.55 27.71
C GLY A 239 14.86 -0.06 27.63
N LYS A 240 14.51 -0.92 28.60
CA LYS A 240 13.23 -1.61 28.65
C LYS A 240 12.08 -0.65 29.00
N VAL A 241 11.00 -0.69 28.21
CA VAL A 241 9.77 0.09 28.40
C VAL A 241 8.57 -0.82 28.19
N ALA A 242 7.61 -0.73 29.11
CA ALA A 242 6.29 -1.36 28.97
C ALA A 242 5.28 -0.30 28.46
N PHE A 243 4.78 -0.48 27.27
CA PHE A 243 3.74 0.37 26.67
C PHE A 243 2.36 -0.19 27.03
N GLU A 244 1.60 0.54 27.83
CA GLU A 244 0.20 0.22 28.12
C GLU A 244 -0.63 0.83 26.99
N VAL A 245 -1.10 -0.01 26.06
CA VAL A 245 -1.84 0.41 24.88
C VAL A 245 -3.32 0.14 25.07
N ASP A 246 -4.17 1.16 24.84
CA ASP A 246 -5.63 1.10 24.97
C ASP A 246 -6.26 1.47 23.63
N ASN A 247 -6.92 0.52 22.96
CA ASN A 247 -7.64 0.77 21.73
C ASN A 247 -9.10 1.18 22.04
N VAL A 248 -9.35 2.48 22.12
CA VAL A 248 -10.70 3.02 22.31
C VAL A 248 -11.38 3.43 20.99
N SER A 249 -10.73 3.17 19.83
CA SER A 249 -11.36 3.38 18.55
C SER A 249 -12.42 2.29 18.27
N GLY A 250 -13.32 2.57 17.34
CA GLY A 250 -14.33 1.62 16.90
C GLY A 250 -13.79 0.54 15.94
N ARG A 251 -12.47 0.46 15.71
CA ARG A 251 -11.84 -0.41 14.71
C ARG A 251 -10.72 -1.24 15.31
N ARG A 252 -10.45 -2.40 14.70
CA ARG A 252 -9.23 -3.15 14.98
C ARG A 252 -8.02 -2.31 14.60
N ALA A 253 -7.11 -2.12 15.54
CA ALA A 253 -5.83 -1.44 15.30
C ALA A 253 -4.75 -2.45 14.86
N ALA A 254 -3.88 -2.00 13.96
CA ALA A 254 -2.70 -2.73 13.54
C ALA A 254 -1.49 -1.81 13.72
N LEU A 255 -0.78 -1.96 14.83
CA LEU A 255 0.34 -1.10 15.20
C LEU A 255 1.63 -1.53 14.54
N MET A 256 2.35 -0.58 13.99
CA MET A 256 3.76 -0.69 13.58
C MET A 256 4.59 0.22 14.48
N LEU A 257 5.58 -0.35 15.15
CA LEU A 257 6.49 0.36 16.06
C LEU A 257 7.87 0.41 15.40
N VAL A 258 8.37 1.61 15.10
CA VAL A 258 9.60 1.83 14.32
C VAL A 258 10.57 2.71 15.10
N GLY A 259 11.79 2.24 15.26
CA GLY A 259 12.87 2.98 15.91
C GLY A 259 13.72 3.73 14.89
N HIS A 260 13.76 5.05 14.98
CA HIS A 260 14.63 5.88 14.14
C HIS A 260 15.88 6.28 14.94
N PRO A 261 17.10 5.89 14.48
CA PRO A 261 18.34 6.30 15.14
C PRO A 261 18.48 7.83 15.16
N PRO A 262 19.25 8.40 16.10
CA PRO A 262 19.62 9.80 16.06
C PRO A 262 20.29 10.12 14.73
N ASN A 263 19.96 11.28 14.16
CA ASN A 263 20.53 11.75 12.88
C ASN A 263 20.20 10.90 11.64
N MET A 264 19.15 10.08 11.69
CA MET A 264 18.68 9.41 10.48
C MET A 264 18.29 10.45 9.43
N ARG A 265 18.97 10.40 8.28
CA ARG A 265 18.65 11.29 7.15
C ARG A 265 17.30 10.90 6.57
N LYS A 266 16.41 11.88 6.37
CA LYS A 266 15.24 11.71 5.52
C LYS A 266 15.73 11.69 4.06
N LEU A 267 15.77 10.53 3.46
CA LEU A 267 16.08 10.36 2.04
C LEU A 267 14.77 10.37 1.26
N PRO A 268 14.73 10.96 0.05
CA PRO A 268 13.57 10.83 -0.81
C PRO A 268 13.39 9.36 -1.21
N ILE A 269 12.13 8.93 -1.27
CA ILE A 269 11.83 7.60 -1.77
C ILE A 269 11.88 7.60 -3.29
N GLU A 270 12.50 6.57 -3.84
CA GLU A 270 12.51 6.26 -5.27
C GLU A 270 11.46 5.18 -5.52
N LEU A 271 10.37 5.55 -6.17
CA LEU A 271 9.31 4.61 -6.55
C LEU A 271 9.70 3.86 -7.84
N PRO A 272 9.34 2.58 -7.99
CA PRO A 272 9.53 1.89 -9.26
C PRO A 272 8.70 2.56 -10.35
N PRO A 273 9.07 2.46 -11.64
CA PRO A 273 8.21 2.91 -12.71
C PRO A 273 6.83 2.26 -12.62
N PHE A 274 5.77 3.08 -12.66
CA PHE A 274 4.39 2.62 -12.58
C PHE A 274 3.48 3.37 -13.56
N LEU A 275 2.31 2.82 -13.82
CA LEU A 275 1.27 3.50 -14.56
C LEU A 275 0.66 4.60 -13.70
N SER A 276 0.95 5.87 -14.02
CA SER A 276 0.39 7.01 -13.27
C SER A 276 -1.04 7.34 -13.71
N GLY A 277 -1.77 8.02 -12.84
CA GLY A 277 -3.12 8.52 -13.17
C GLY A 277 -3.12 9.38 -14.41
N LYS A 278 -2.15 10.30 -14.56
CA LYS A 278 -2.00 11.15 -15.76
C LYS A 278 -1.80 10.31 -17.03
N LYS A 279 -0.88 9.35 -17.00
CA LYS A 279 -0.62 8.48 -18.13
C LYS A 279 -1.86 7.68 -18.53
N LEU A 280 -2.57 7.12 -17.54
CA LEU A 280 -3.81 6.40 -17.78
C LEU A 280 -4.86 7.27 -18.46
N LEU A 281 -5.12 8.48 -17.96
CA LEU A 281 -6.12 9.42 -18.52
C LEU A 281 -5.79 9.86 -19.94
N THR A 282 -4.52 9.84 -20.33
CA THR A 282 -4.08 10.13 -21.71
C THR A 282 -4.13 8.92 -22.63
N THR A 283 -4.31 7.71 -22.10
CA THR A 283 -4.37 6.46 -22.87
C THR A 283 -5.72 6.37 -23.60
N GLN A 284 -5.71 6.18 -24.93
CA GLN A 284 -6.93 6.12 -25.72
C GLN A 284 -7.83 4.94 -25.31
N THR A 285 -7.24 3.76 -25.12
CA THR A 285 -7.94 2.54 -24.67
C THR A 285 -8.72 2.77 -23.37
N PHE A 286 -8.12 3.51 -22.41
CA PHE A 286 -8.83 3.84 -21.17
C PHE A 286 -10.07 4.71 -21.44
N ARG A 287 -9.93 5.75 -22.25
CA ARG A 287 -11.05 6.64 -22.60
C ARG A 287 -12.17 5.91 -23.33
N ASP A 288 -11.84 4.92 -24.15
CA ASP A 288 -12.82 4.15 -24.90
C ASP A 288 -13.57 3.14 -24.03
N LEU A 289 -12.86 2.45 -23.14
CA LEU A 289 -13.43 1.38 -22.30
C LEU A 289 -14.08 1.88 -21.00
N PHE A 290 -13.58 3.00 -20.43
CA PHE A 290 -13.98 3.49 -19.10
C PHE A 290 -14.58 4.91 -19.16
N ARG A 291 -15.47 5.17 -20.09
CA ARG A 291 -16.08 6.50 -20.32
C ARG A 291 -16.76 7.09 -19.09
N SER A 292 -17.32 6.26 -18.21
CA SER A 292 -17.97 6.69 -16.97
C SER A 292 -17.02 7.14 -15.88
N GLU A 293 -15.74 6.73 -15.95
CA GLU A 293 -14.70 7.10 -14.99
C GLU A 293 -14.09 8.49 -15.27
N VAL A 294 -14.35 9.06 -16.44
CA VAL A 294 -13.90 10.41 -16.79
C VAL A 294 -14.66 11.40 -15.93
N ILE A 295 -13.94 12.14 -15.10
CA ILE A 295 -14.47 13.14 -14.17
C ILE A 295 -15.43 14.10 -14.90
N LYS A 296 -16.69 14.12 -14.52
CA LYS A 296 -17.56 15.27 -14.76
C LYS A 296 -17.13 16.32 -13.73
N GLY A 297 -16.31 17.25 -14.21
CA GLY A 297 -15.61 18.20 -13.37
C GLY A 297 -16.47 18.97 -12.40
N THR A 298 -15.96 19.21 -11.21
CA THR A 298 -16.14 20.44 -10.44
C THR A 298 -15.04 20.63 -9.38
N GLU A 299 -14.13 19.68 -9.16
CA GLU A 299 -12.95 19.93 -8.31
C GLU A 299 -11.69 19.72 -9.14
N SER A 300 -11.03 20.82 -9.47
CA SER A 300 -9.79 20.85 -10.23
C SER A 300 -8.66 20.20 -9.42
N LEU A 301 -8.40 18.94 -9.68
CA LEU A 301 -7.09 18.37 -9.36
C LEU A 301 -6.07 19.19 -10.18
N SER A 302 -5.16 19.87 -9.50
CA SER A 302 -4.15 20.68 -10.17
C SER A 302 -3.25 19.78 -11.02
N VAL A 303 -3.41 19.90 -12.34
CA VAL A 303 -2.43 19.37 -13.29
C VAL A 303 -1.33 20.42 -13.35
N LYS A 304 -0.12 20.11 -12.90
CA LYS A 304 1.04 20.97 -13.15
C LYS A 304 1.29 21.02 -14.65
N SER A 305 1.16 22.22 -15.23
CA SER A 305 1.52 22.54 -16.62
C SER A 305 3.03 22.51 -16.82
#